data_19b9122751b7ffbba3df2080510d9fe6
#
_entry.id   19b9122751b7ffbba3df2080510d9fe6
#
_cell.length_a   1.000
_cell.length_b   1.000
_cell.length_c   1.000
_cell.angle_alpha   90.00
_cell.angle_beta   90.00
_cell.angle_gamma   90.00
#
_symmetry.space_group_name_H-M   'P 1'
#
loop_
_entity.id
_entity.type
_entity.pdbx_description
1 polymer ?
#
loop_
_entity_poly.entity_id
_entity_poly.type
_entity_poly.pdbx_seq_one_letter_code
_entity_poly.pdbx_strand_id
1 'polypeptide(L)'
;MPVFHTFTAGGKRYMFDANTNVIINLKEDLYFELEKYMQSGYKEITPAIEKLRDRGYLKDRADFEMVHPMDSTLEYSLERCIGTIALQVTQGCNLRCKYCAYSGSYDNRVHSSKRMSKEIAFKAIDFLFDHSIDRDRVSLGFYGGEPLLELDLIKECVKYAKKKSIGKELMFNITSNTTLITDEVLKFLYDNEFSLTVSLDGDRQAHDKNRVFAANGAGTFSVVMQILEKIQTQYPDYMERVHINAVIDCLLYTSPSPRDRG
;
A
#
# COMPACT_ATOMS: atom_id res chain seq x y z
N MET A 1 -31.37 13.67 10.51
CA MET A 1 -31.94 12.72 11.50
C MET A 1 -30.91 12.41 12.55
N PRO A 2 -31.29 12.27 13.84
CA PRO A 2 -30.35 11.88 14.87
C PRO A 2 -29.78 10.48 14.62
N VAL A 3 -28.51 10.31 14.86
CA VAL A 3 -27.83 9.01 14.70
C VAL A 3 -27.41 8.54 16.08
N PHE A 4 -28.14 7.59 16.63
CA PHE A 4 -27.85 6.97 17.90
C PHE A 4 -28.21 5.47 17.87
N HIS A 5 -27.69 4.73 18.82
CA HIS A 5 -27.95 3.29 18.94
C HIS A 5 -28.20 2.95 20.41
N THR A 6 -29.27 2.21 20.70
CA THR A 6 -29.58 1.66 22.01
C THR A 6 -29.10 0.22 22.09
N PHE A 7 -28.55 -0.17 23.26
CA PHE A 7 -28.04 -1.53 23.46
C PHE A 7 -28.04 -1.90 24.94
N THR A 8 -27.91 -3.20 25.23
CA THR A 8 -27.80 -3.74 26.58
C THR A 8 -26.44 -4.42 26.77
N ALA A 9 -25.82 -4.18 27.92
CA ALA A 9 -24.58 -4.83 28.31
C ALA A 9 -24.53 -5.03 29.80
N GLY A 10 -24.18 -6.22 30.30
CA GLY A 10 -24.10 -6.54 31.73
C GLY A 10 -25.40 -6.29 32.49
N GLY A 11 -26.56 -6.53 31.84
CA GLY A 11 -27.88 -6.30 32.46
C GLY A 11 -28.29 -4.82 32.58
N LYS A 12 -27.50 -3.91 32.06
CA LYS A 12 -27.78 -2.46 32.00
C LYS A 12 -28.11 -2.02 30.61
N ARG A 13 -28.83 -0.90 30.48
CA ARG A 13 -29.28 -0.32 29.21
C ARG A 13 -28.51 0.95 28.91
N TYR A 14 -28.12 1.11 27.66
CA TYR A 14 -27.28 2.21 27.21
C TYR A 14 -27.79 2.80 25.91
N MET A 15 -27.41 4.06 25.67
CA MET A 15 -27.47 4.70 24.35
C MET A 15 -26.09 5.22 23.98
N PHE A 16 -25.66 4.92 22.77
CA PHE A 16 -24.54 5.60 22.11
C PHE A 16 -25.10 6.69 21.20
N ASP A 17 -24.68 7.92 21.42
CA ASP A 17 -25.02 9.06 20.54
C ASP A 17 -23.82 9.38 19.65
N ALA A 18 -24.01 9.22 18.33
CA ALA A 18 -22.92 9.36 17.37
C ALA A 18 -22.50 10.81 17.15
N ASN A 19 -23.37 11.79 17.46
CA ASN A 19 -23.04 13.20 17.28
C ASN A 19 -22.12 13.71 18.39
N THR A 20 -22.35 13.28 19.63
CA THR A 20 -21.53 13.64 20.79
C THR A 20 -20.41 12.66 21.04
N ASN A 21 -20.45 11.47 20.40
CA ASN A 21 -19.53 10.33 20.63
C ASN A 21 -19.51 9.85 22.09
N VAL A 22 -20.67 9.85 22.75
CA VAL A 22 -20.83 9.51 24.16
C VAL A 22 -21.76 8.31 24.35
N ILE A 23 -21.41 7.44 25.29
CA ILE A 23 -22.30 6.37 25.80
C ILE A 23 -22.89 6.82 27.13
N ILE A 24 -24.22 6.80 27.23
CA ILE A 24 -24.93 7.09 28.44
C ILE A 24 -25.71 5.89 28.96
N ASN A 25 -25.73 5.70 30.29
CA ASN A 25 -26.55 4.69 30.94
C ASN A 25 -27.98 5.21 31.00
N LEU A 26 -28.95 4.37 30.66
CA LEU A 26 -30.37 4.70 30.61
C LEU A 26 -31.14 3.98 31.70
N LYS A 27 -32.16 4.68 32.23
CA LYS A 27 -33.23 4.01 32.94
C LYS A 27 -34.11 3.24 31.95
N GLU A 28 -34.77 2.21 32.43
CA GLU A 28 -35.57 1.31 31.61
C GLU A 28 -36.64 2.04 30.80
N ASP A 29 -37.39 2.95 31.44
CA ASP A 29 -38.45 3.71 30.77
C ASP A 29 -37.90 4.52 29.58
N LEU A 30 -36.79 5.22 29.80
CA LEU A 30 -36.16 6.05 28.76
C LEU A 30 -35.59 5.20 27.62
N TYR A 31 -35.10 3.99 27.91
CA TYR A 31 -34.65 3.07 26.88
C TYR A 31 -35.80 2.69 25.94
N PHE A 32 -36.95 2.32 26.46
CA PHE A 32 -38.11 1.97 25.64
C PHE A 32 -38.73 3.20 24.92
N GLU A 33 -38.66 4.37 25.52
CA GLU A 33 -39.06 5.61 24.80
C GLU A 33 -38.17 5.89 23.62
N LEU A 34 -36.86 5.69 23.70
CA LEU A 34 -35.93 5.85 22.60
C LEU A 34 -36.16 4.79 21.50
N GLU A 35 -36.44 3.55 21.87
CA GLU A 35 -36.81 2.49 20.92
C GLU A 35 -38.06 2.87 20.12
N LYS A 36 -39.12 3.38 20.78
CA LYS A 36 -40.33 3.86 20.12
C LYS A 36 -40.04 5.05 19.24
N TYR A 37 -39.20 5.97 19.70
CA TYR A 37 -38.80 7.13 18.93
C TYR A 37 -38.10 6.74 17.59
N MET A 38 -37.21 5.75 17.63
CA MET A 38 -36.60 5.18 16.42
C MET A 38 -37.63 4.50 15.51
N GLN A 39 -38.53 3.68 16.09
CA GLN A 39 -39.58 2.98 15.35
C GLN A 39 -40.59 3.91 14.69
N SER A 40 -40.89 5.05 15.32
CA SER A 40 -41.78 6.10 14.75
C SER A 40 -41.15 6.89 13.60
N GLY A 41 -39.89 6.60 13.24
CA GLY A 41 -39.13 7.42 12.30
C GLY A 41 -38.78 8.79 12.87
N TYR A 42 -38.52 8.86 14.16
CA TYR A 42 -38.13 10.06 14.93
C TYR A 42 -39.22 11.12 15.04
N LYS A 43 -40.50 10.71 15.02
CA LYS A 43 -41.64 11.60 15.09
C LYS A 43 -42.26 11.76 16.48
N GLU A 44 -42.22 10.71 17.29
CA GLU A 44 -42.76 10.69 18.63
C GLU A 44 -41.80 11.27 19.67
N ILE A 45 -41.83 12.58 19.86
CA ILE A 45 -40.97 13.26 20.83
C ILE A 45 -41.68 13.36 22.17
N THR A 46 -41.11 12.69 23.18
CA THR A 46 -41.56 12.77 24.57
C THR A 46 -40.79 13.84 25.36
N PRO A 47 -41.30 14.32 26.49
CA PRO A 47 -40.57 15.27 27.35
C PRO A 47 -39.18 14.77 27.78
N ALA A 48 -38.99 13.45 27.88
CA ALA A 48 -37.69 12.87 28.19
C ALA A 48 -36.73 12.95 27.02
N ILE A 49 -37.22 12.78 25.80
CA ILE A 49 -36.44 12.93 24.55
C ILE A 49 -36.06 14.41 24.33
N GLU A 50 -37.01 15.35 24.57
CA GLU A 50 -36.70 16.79 24.52
C GLU A 50 -35.57 17.14 25.51
N LYS A 51 -35.63 16.65 26.72
CA LYS A 51 -34.60 16.89 27.72
C LYS A 51 -33.22 16.35 27.34
N LEU A 52 -33.15 15.26 26.57
CA LEU A 52 -31.90 14.77 25.96
C LEU A 52 -31.40 15.71 24.87
N ARG A 53 -32.32 16.23 24.04
CA ARG A 53 -31.99 17.20 22.98
C ARG A 53 -31.44 18.51 23.55
N ASP A 54 -32.05 19.02 24.63
CA ASP A 54 -31.59 20.24 25.32
C ASP A 54 -30.18 20.06 25.91
N ARG A 55 -29.85 18.84 26.33
CA ARG A 55 -28.52 18.48 26.81
C ARG A 55 -27.49 18.25 25.72
N GLY A 56 -27.90 18.40 24.43
CA GLY A 56 -27.01 18.26 23.30
C GLY A 56 -27.01 16.91 22.61
N TYR A 57 -27.72 15.89 23.14
CA TYR A 57 -27.90 14.59 22.53
C TYR A 57 -28.98 14.59 21.45
N LEU A 58 -29.06 13.51 20.65
CA LEU A 58 -30.11 13.28 19.66
C LEU A 58 -30.30 14.47 18.68
N LYS A 59 -29.25 15.22 18.46
CA LYS A 59 -29.25 16.27 17.42
C LYS A 59 -29.12 15.63 16.05
N ASP A 60 -29.67 16.29 15.07
CA ASP A 60 -29.42 15.91 13.69
C ASP A 60 -27.92 16.00 13.45
N ARG A 61 -27.40 15.00 12.73
CA ARG A 61 -26.00 15.05 12.29
C ARG A 61 -25.85 16.29 11.41
N ALA A 62 -25.02 17.22 11.84
CA ALA A 62 -24.61 18.28 10.97
C ALA A 62 -24.03 17.64 9.69
N ASP A 63 -24.37 18.17 8.52
CA ASP A 63 -23.74 17.77 7.28
C ASP A 63 -22.24 18.03 7.43
N PHE A 64 -21.52 16.98 7.78
CA PHE A 64 -20.09 17.04 8.01
C PHE A 64 -19.42 16.75 6.67
N GLU A 65 -19.01 17.80 6.01
CA GLU A 65 -18.13 17.68 4.85
C GLU A 65 -16.74 17.31 5.34
N MET A 66 -16.31 16.07 5.03
CA MET A 66 -14.95 15.64 5.32
C MET A 66 -14.02 16.30 4.31
N VAL A 67 -13.36 17.37 4.74
CA VAL A 67 -12.28 18.00 3.98
C VAL A 67 -10.96 17.48 4.51
N HIS A 68 -10.15 16.91 3.62
CA HIS A 68 -8.81 16.47 4.01
C HIS A 68 -7.94 17.70 4.32
N PRO A 69 -7.14 17.71 5.41
CA PRO A 69 -6.29 18.86 5.77
C PRO A 69 -5.38 19.35 4.65
N MET A 70 -5.01 18.46 3.71
CA MET A 70 -4.14 18.78 2.58
C MET A 70 -4.88 19.25 1.32
N ASP A 71 -6.21 19.34 1.34
CA ASP A 71 -7.01 19.72 0.15
C ASP A 71 -6.58 21.08 -0.41
N SER A 72 -6.35 22.05 0.47
CA SER A 72 -5.91 23.40 0.07
C SER A 72 -4.51 23.44 -0.57
N THR A 73 -3.71 22.39 -0.41
CA THR A 73 -2.34 22.30 -0.94
C THR A 73 -2.22 21.22 -2.02
N LEU A 74 -3.31 20.57 -2.40
CA LEU A 74 -3.30 19.42 -3.32
C LEU A 74 -2.76 19.82 -4.70
N GLU A 75 -3.27 20.91 -5.28
CA GLU A 75 -2.83 21.43 -6.57
C GLU A 75 -1.33 21.75 -6.56
N TYR A 76 -0.87 22.52 -5.58
CA TYR A 76 0.55 22.81 -5.41
C TYR A 76 1.40 21.53 -5.29
N SER A 77 0.93 20.55 -4.51
CA SER A 77 1.63 19.30 -4.29
C SER A 77 1.75 18.47 -5.57
N LEU A 78 0.68 18.43 -6.39
CA LEU A 78 0.64 17.69 -7.65
C LEU A 78 1.44 18.38 -8.77
N GLU A 79 1.42 19.70 -8.81
CA GLU A 79 2.12 20.44 -9.86
C GLU A 79 3.61 20.64 -9.60
N ARG A 80 4.04 20.65 -8.33
CA ARG A 80 5.40 21.09 -7.97
C ARG A 80 6.17 20.16 -7.06
N CYS A 81 5.49 19.25 -6.37
CA CYS A 81 6.10 18.49 -5.28
C CYS A 81 6.06 16.97 -5.48
N ILE A 82 5.90 16.48 -6.70
CA ILE A 82 5.98 15.04 -6.98
C ILE A 82 7.43 14.58 -6.77
N GLY A 83 7.66 13.72 -5.78
CA GLY A 83 8.98 13.24 -5.41
C GLY A 83 9.30 11.85 -5.95
N THR A 84 8.29 11.07 -6.34
CA THR A 84 8.49 9.68 -6.75
C THR A 84 7.51 9.27 -7.84
N ILE A 85 8.01 8.52 -8.81
CA ILE A 85 7.18 7.80 -9.78
C ILE A 85 7.67 6.35 -9.89
N ALA A 86 6.73 5.42 -10.02
CA ALA A 86 7.03 4.00 -10.26
C ALA A 86 6.54 3.59 -11.65
N LEU A 87 7.45 3.11 -12.48
CA LEU A 87 7.15 2.61 -13.82
C LEU A 87 6.82 1.12 -13.75
N GLN A 88 5.61 0.75 -14.09
CA GLN A 88 5.24 -0.65 -14.28
C GLN A 88 5.68 -1.10 -15.69
N VAL A 89 6.96 -1.48 -15.81
CA VAL A 89 7.61 -1.72 -17.11
C VAL A 89 7.05 -2.96 -17.83
N THR A 90 6.49 -3.93 -17.09
CA THR A 90 5.89 -5.13 -17.68
C THR A 90 4.81 -5.74 -16.76
N GLN A 91 3.85 -6.44 -17.36
CA GLN A 91 2.90 -7.32 -16.64
C GLN A 91 3.36 -8.79 -16.67
N GLY A 92 4.39 -9.10 -17.44
CA GLY A 92 4.99 -10.44 -17.49
C GLY A 92 5.79 -10.74 -16.23
N CYS A 93 5.79 -12.00 -15.83
CA CYS A 93 6.62 -12.50 -14.73
C CYS A 93 7.04 -13.94 -15.01
N ASN A 94 8.27 -14.28 -14.63
CA ASN A 94 8.79 -15.64 -14.70
C ASN A 94 8.38 -16.52 -13.52
N LEU A 95 7.67 -15.96 -12.53
CA LEU A 95 7.08 -16.69 -11.41
C LEU A 95 5.56 -16.76 -11.50
N ARG A 96 4.98 -17.68 -10.69
CA ARG A 96 3.53 -17.83 -10.45
C ARG A 96 3.27 -17.91 -8.95
N CYS A 97 3.45 -16.77 -8.26
CA CYS A 97 3.19 -16.69 -6.83
C CYS A 97 1.68 -16.83 -6.57
N LYS A 98 1.27 -17.71 -5.65
CA LYS A 98 -0.14 -18.05 -5.42
C LYS A 98 -1.00 -16.87 -4.96
N TYR A 99 -0.42 -15.92 -4.24
CA TYR A 99 -1.11 -14.72 -3.75
C TYR A 99 -1.01 -13.52 -4.72
N CYS A 100 -0.31 -13.67 -5.84
CA CYS A 100 -0.11 -12.57 -6.76
C CYS A 100 -1.44 -12.07 -7.33
N ALA A 101 -1.63 -10.76 -7.39
CA ALA A 101 -2.83 -10.17 -7.98
C ALA A 101 -3.06 -10.56 -9.46
N TYR A 102 -2.01 -11.03 -10.15
CA TYR A 102 -2.06 -11.49 -11.55
C TYR A 102 -2.16 -13.01 -11.70
N SER A 103 -2.16 -13.81 -10.62
CA SER A 103 -2.11 -15.28 -10.71
C SER A 103 -3.44 -15.97 -11.00
N GLY A 104 -4.49 -15.22 -11.36
CA GLY A 104 -5.78 -15.77 -11.78
C GLY A 104 -6.81 -15.96 -10.67
N SER A 105 -6.49 -15.57 -9.43
CA SER A 105 -7.46 -15.53 -8.32
C SER A 105 -8.41 -14.33 -8.42
N TYR A 106 -8.22 -13.45 -9.41
CA TYR A 106 -9.03 -12.26 -9.65
C TYR A 106 -9.52 -12.25 -11.09
N ASP A 107 -10.80 -12.05 -11.30
CA ASP A 107 -11.46 -12.12 -12.63
C ASP A 107 -10.93 -11.09 -13.64
N ASN A 108 -10.40 -9.97 -13.16
CA ASN A 108 -9.95 -8.83 -13.97
C ASN A 108 -8.44 -8.65 -14.04
N ARG A 109 -7.65 -9.56 -13.46
CA ARG A 109 -6.18 -9.46 -13.40
C ARG A 109 -5.53 -10.80 -13.71
N VAL A 110 -4.84 -10.85 -14.83
CA VAL A 110 -4.06 -12.01 -15.27
C VAL A 110 -2.68 -11.56 -15.72
N HIS A 111 -1.70 -12.47 -15.64
CA HIS A 111 -0.41 -12.22 -16.27
C HIS A 111 -0.61 -12.00 -17.76
N SER A 112 0.01 -10.97 -18.30
CA SER A 112 -0.02 -10.66 -19.72
C SER A 112 1.38 -10.33 -20.24
N SER A 113 1.55 -10.35 -21.56
CA SER A 113 2.79 -9.95 -22.20
C SER A 113 2.89 -8.44 -22.44
N LYS A 114 2.01 -7.64 -21.82
CA LYS A 114 2.06 -6.18 -21.97
C LYS A 114 3.35 -5.63 -21.38
N ARG A 115 4.01 -4.78 -22.19
CA ARG A 115 5.25 -4.08 -21.85
C ARG A 115 5.05 -2.60 -22.03
N MET A 116 5.72 -1.80 -21.21
CA MET A 116 5.73 -0.35 -21.37
C MET A 116 6.59 0.02 -22.59
N SER A 117 6.10 0.91 -23.43
CA SER A 117 6.93 1.42 -24.51
C SER A 117 7.92 2.48 -23.98
N LYS A 118 9.03 2.64 -24.68
CA LYS A 118 10.05 3.65 -24.36
C LYS A 118 9.47 5.06 -24.33
N GLU A 119 8.57 5.38 -25.28
CA GLU A 119 7.91 6.69 -25.37
C GLU A 119 7.08 6.99 -24.13
N ILE A 120 6.33 5.99 -23.63
CA ILE A 120 5.52 6.14 -22.40
C ILE A 120 6.45 6.30 -21.19
N ALA A 121 7.51 5.49 -21.09
CA ALA A 121 8.46 5.57 -20.01
C ALA A 121 9.14 6.96 -19.96
N PHE A 122 9.55 7.50 -21.10
CA PHE A 122 10.19 8.80 -21.16
C PHE A 122 9.23 9.95 -20.85
N LYS A 123 7.97 9.89 -21.33
CA LYS A 123 6.94 10.86 -20.93
C LYS A 123 6.68 10.84 -19.41
N ALA A 124 6.69 9.67 -18.79
CA ALA A 124 6.53 9.56 -17.35
C ALA A 124 7.74 10.14 -16.59
N ILE A 125 8.95 9.98 -17.12
CA ILE A 125 10.15 10.61 -16.55
C ILE A 125 10.09 12.14 -16.75
N ASP A 126 9.69 12.64 -17.91
CA ASP A 126 9.47 14.08 -18.12
C ASP A 126 8.46 14.63 -17.14
N PHE A 127 7.31 13.95 -16.97
CA PHE A 127 6.29 14.31 -15.99
C PHE A 127 6.87 14.41 -14.56
N LEU A 128 7.70 13.46 -14.14
CA LEU A 128 8.34 13.51 -12.82
C LEU A 128 9.14 14.80 -12.66
N PHE A 129 10.00 15.14 -13.62
CA PHE A 129 10.86 16.33 -13.51
C PHE A 129 10.06 17.64 -13.64
N ASP A 130 9.07 17.68 -14.51
CA ASP A 130 8.21 18.86 -14.71
C ASP A 130 7.38 19.18 -13.45
N HIS A 131 7.00 18.16 -12.66
CA HIS A 131 6.17 18.29 -11.45
C HIS A 131 6.96 18.17 -10.13
N SER A 132 8.29 18.18 -10.19
CA SER A 132 9.16 18.12 -9.00
C SER A 132 9.94 19.42 -8.75
N ILE A 133 9.41 20.55 -9.19
CA ILE A 133 10.12 21.85 -9.19
C ILE A 133 10.69 22.16 -7.82
N ASP A 134 9.89 21.98 -6.75
CA ASP A 134 10.23 22.31 -5.36
C ASP A 134 10.74 21.08 -4.58
N ARG A 135 11.34 20.10 -5.29
CA ARG A 135 11.98 18.93 -4.70
C ARG A 135 13.46 18.91 -5.07
N ASP A 136 14.33 18.84 -4.07
CA ASP A 136 15.78 18.67 -4.27
C ASP A 136 16.11 17.21 -4.64
N ARG A 137 15.24 16.28 -4.23
CA ARG A 137 15.40 14.83 -4.40
C ARG A 137 14.20 14.23 -5.09
N VAL A 138 14.46 13.40 -6.10
CA VAL A 138 13.44 12.62 -6.83
C VAL A 138 13.81 11.15 -6.93
N SER A 139 12.80 10.29 -7.02
CA SER A 139 12.98 8.84 -7.08
C SER A 139 12.24 8.25 -8.28
N LEU A 140 12.95 7.45 -9.07
CA LEU A 140 12.40 6.69 -10.18
C LEU A 140 12.41 5.19 -9.83
N GLY A 141 11.23 4.63 -9.65
CA GLY A 141 11.04 3.22 -9.32
C GLY A 141 10.72 2.37 -10.54
N PHE A 142 11.16 1.10 -10.49
CA PHE A 142 10.81 0.10 -11.50
C PHE A 142 10.07 -1.06 -10.82
N TYR A 143 8.91 -1.37 -11.38
CA TYR A 143 7.98 -2.35 -10.84
C TYR A 143 7.30 -3.13 -11.98
N GLY A 144 6.48 -4.12 -11.63
CA GLY A 144 5.67 -4.86 -12.61
C GLY A 144 5.39 -6.28 -12.17
N GLY A 145 5.31 -7.21 -13.13
CA GLY A 145 5.39 -8.63 -12.82
C GLY A 145 6.80 -8.96 -12.30
N GLU A 146 7.78 -9.01 -13.21
CA GLU A 146 9.21 -9.00 -12.89
C GLU A 146 9.90 -7.94 -13.76
N PRO A 147 10.32 -6.81 -13.20
CA PRO A 147 10.85 -5.70 -14.00
C PRO A 147 12.16 -6.04 -14.71
N LEU A 148 12.96 -6.97 -14.21
CA LEU A 148 14.21 -7.38 -14.87
C LEU A 148 14.01 -8.11 -16.20
N LEU A 149 12.78 -8.48 -16.55
CA LEU A 149 12.44 -8.92 -17.90
C LEU A 149 12.58 -7.78 -18.94
N GLU A 150 12.55 -6.54 -18.49
CA GLU A 150 12.68 -5.33 -19.33
C GLU A 150 13.95 -4.55 -19.01
N LEU A 151 15.06 -5.25 -18.76
CA LEU A 151 16.33 -4.66 -18.35
C LEU A 151 16.83 -3.58 -19.33
N ASP A 152 16.67 -3.78 -20.63
CA ASP A 152 17.10 -2.82 -21.64
C ASP A 152 16.33 -1.50 -21.54
N LEU A 153 15.01 -1.59 -21.35
CA LEU A 153 14.18 -0.39 -21.11
C LEU A 153 14.61 0.32 -19.82
N ILE A 154 14.89 -0.44 -18.75
CA ILE A 154 15.37 0.12 -17.47
C ILE A 154 16.69 0.86 -17.69
N LYS A 155 17.67 0.26 -18.40
CA LYS A 155 18.95 0.90 -18.72
C LYS A 155 18.75 2.21 -19.50
N GLU A 156 17.84 2.23 -20.47
CA GLU A 156 17.52 3.45 -21.22
C GLU A 156 16.84 4.52 -20.36
N CYS A 157 15.91 4.13 -19.46
CA CYS A 157 15.26 5.04 -18.52
C CYS A 157 16.28 5.67 -17.55
N VAL A 158 17.19 4.88 -17.00
CA VAL A 158 18.27 5.37 -16.13
C VAL A 158 19.14 6.40 -16.84
N LYS A 159 19.58 6.08 -18.07
CA LYS A 159 20.37 7.00 -18.89
C LYS A 159 19.61 8.30 -19.20
N TYR A 160 18.32 8.19 -19.52
CA TYR A 160 17.47 9.35 -19.80
C TYR A 160 17.24 10.21 -18.56
N ALA A 161 16.88 9.59 -17.44
CA ALA A 161 16.63 10.29 -16.19
C ALA A 161 17.89 11.02 -15.67
N LYS A 162 19.07 10.40 -15.75
CA LYS A 162 20.34 11.04 -15.38
C LYS A 162 20.64 12.30 -16.20
N LYS A 163 20.23 12.35 -17.47
CA LYS A 163 20.37 13.56 -18.30
C LYS A 163 19.41 14.68 -17.89
N LYS A 164 18.26 14.32 -17.34
CA LYS A 164 17.21 15.28 -16.92
C LYS A 164 17.41 15.78 -15.48
N SER A 165 18.12 15.06 -14.63
CA SER A 165 18.23 15.31 -13.17
C SER A 165 19.17 16.46 -12.81
N ILE A 166 19.49 17.36 -13.72
CA ILE A 166 20.42 18.48 -13.47
C ILE A 166 19.93 19.29 -12.26
N GLY A 167 20.78 19.37 -11.23
CA GLY A 167 20.49 20.11 -10.01
C GLY A 167 19.61 19.36 -8.99
N LYS A 168 19.27 18.09 -9.25
CA LYS A 168 18.48 17.25 -8.33
C LYS A 168 19.22 15.96 -7.98
N GLU A 169 19.08 15.51 -6.73
CA GLU A 169 19.48 14.15 -6.34
C GLU A 169 18.50 13.14 -6.91
N LEU A 170 18.99 12.25 -7.77
CA LEU A 170 18.17 11.22 -8.43
C LEU A 170 18.45 9.85 -7.82
N MET A 171 17.42 9.25 -7.26
CA MET A 171 17.45 7.90 -6.70
C MET A 171 16.74 6.90 -7.61
N PHE A 172 17.28 5.69 -7.68
CA PHE A 172 16.62 4.57 -8.36
C PHE A 172 16.19 3.50 -7.36
N ASN A 173 15.02 2.91 -7.58
CA ASN A 173 14.57 1.76 -6.81
C ASN A 173 13.96 0.70 -7.71
N ILE A 174 14.09 -0.55 -7.32
CA ILE A 174 13.52 -1.70 -8.05
C ILE A 174 13.05 -2.74 -7.04
N THR A 175 11.86 -3.29 -7.28
CA THR A 175 11.36 -4.46 -6.56
C THR A 175 11.43 -5.67 -7.48
N SER A 176 12.18 -6.69 -7.07
CA SER A 176 12.44 -7.88 -7.89
C SER A 176 12.30 -9.17 -7.10
N ASN A 177 11.91 -10.23 -7.79
CA ASN A 177 12.03 -11.60 -7.28
C ASN A 177 13.47 -12.13 -7.32
N THR A 178 14.40 -11.35 -7.83
CA THR A 178 15.85 -11.56 -7.93
C THR A 178 16.33 -12.75 -8.79
N THR A 179 15.42 -13.60 -9.25
CA THR A 179 15.80 -14.83 -9.99
C THR A 179 16.45 -14.59 -11.36
N LEU A 180 16.41 -13.35 -11.85
CA LEU A 180 17.03 -12.92 -13.10
C LEU A 180 18.31 -12.08 -12.89
N ILE A 181 18.79 -11.94 -11.66
CA ILE A 181 20.00 -11.18 -11.36
C ILE A 181 21.23 -12.01 -11.77
N THR A 182 21.86 -11.61 -12.86
CA THR A 182 23.18 -12.05 -13.30
C THR A 182 24.27 -11.13 -12.75
N ASP A 183 25.56 -11.46 -12.99
CA ASP A 183 26.66 -10.57 -12.62
C ASP A 183 26.58 -9.21 -13.27
N GLU A 184 26.17 -9.17 -14.54
CA GLU A 184 25.97 -7.92 -15.30
C GLU A 184 24.83 -7.09 -14.69
N VAL A 185 23.71 -7.72 -14.36
CA VAL A 185 22.57 -7.05 -13.72
C VAL A 185 22.96 -6.51 -12.36
N LEU A 186 23.63 -7.32 -11.55
CA LEU A 186 24.07 -6.91 -10.21
C LEU A 186 25.03 -5.72 -10.28
N LYS A 187 26.01 -5.79 -11.18
CA LYS A 187 26.92 -4.67 -11.43
C LYS A 187 26.19 -3.41 -11.87
N PHE A 188 25.22 -3.54 -12.77
CA PHE A 188 24.40 -2.40 -13.22
C PHE A 188 23.62 -1.76 -12.08
N LEU A 189 22.99 -2.55 -11.22
CA LEU A 189 22.25 -2.06 -10.05
C LEU A 189 23.18 -1.35 -9.07
N TYR A 190 24.34 -1.94 -8.81
CA TYR A 190 25.38 -1.39 -7.92
C TYR A 190 25.93 -0.06 -8.48
N ASP A 191 26.40 -0.02 -9.73
CA ASP A 191 27.00 1.15 -10.36
C ASP A 191 26.02 2.35 -10.47
N ASN A 192 24.72 2.07 -10.47
CA ASN A 192 23.67 3.10 -10.50
C ASN A 192 22.99 3.32 -9.16
N GLU A 193 23.57 2.80 -8.09
CA GLU A 193 23.13 3.00 -6.70
C GLU A 193 21.64 2.69 -6.46
N PHE A 194 21.13 1.63 -7.09
CA PHE A 194 19.74 1.21 -6.90
C PHE A 194 19.47 0.79 -5.45
N SER A 195 18.33 1.22 -4.92
CA SER A 195 17.71 0.56 -3.77
C SER A 195 16.99 -0.69 -4.28
N LEU A 196 17.48 -1.87 -3.89
CA LEU A 196 16.95 -3.16 -4.31
C LEU A 196 16.02 -3.73 -3.24
N THR A 197 14.74 -3.86 -3.57
CA THR A 197 13.78 -4.57 -2.73
C THR A 197 13.65 -6.01 -3.20
N VAL A 198 14.12 -6.92 -2.38
CA VAL A 198 14.12 -8.37 -2.63
C VAL A 198 12.83 -8.97 -2.10
N SER A 199 12.13 -9.72 -2.93
CA SER A 199 10.93 -10.46 -2.53
C SER A 199 11.29 -11.76 -1.84
N LEU A 200 11.20 -11.84 -0.50
CA LEU A 200 11.54 -13.02 0.31
C LEU A 200 10.53 -13.20 1.45
N ASP A 201 9.77 -14.29 1.44
CA ASP A 201 8.64 -14.54 2.36
C ASP A 201 9.03 -15.39 3.61
N GLY A 202 10.22 -15.21 4.12
CA GLY A 202 10.69 -15.93 5.32
C GLY A 202 11.60 -17.12 4.98
N ASP A 203 11.42 -18.25 5.67
CA ASP A 203 12.22 -19.46 5.45
C ASP A 203 11.86 -20.18 4.14
N ARG A 204 12.62 -21.22 3.80
CA ARG A 204 12.40 -22.01 2.58
C ARG A 204 10.97 -22.53 2.46
N GLN A 205 10.40 -23.03 3.55
CA GLN A 205 9.08 -23.65 3.52
C GLN A 205 8.00 -22.60 3.24
N ALA A 206 8.06 -21.46 3.90
CA ALA A 206 7.14 -20.35 3.71
C ALA A 206 7.25 -19.74 2.30
N HIS A 207 8.49 -19.50 1.86
CA HIS A 207 8.77 -18.90 0.55
C HIS A 207 8.36 -19.81 -0.60
N ASP A 208 8.86 -21.03 -0.65
CA ASP A 208 8.65 -21.96 -1.77
C ASP A 208 7.22 -22.52 -1.83
N LYS A 209 6.43 -22.42 -0.74
CA LYS A 209 4.99 -22.70 -0.75
C LYS A 209 4.24 -21.85 -1.75
N ASN A 210 4.63 -20.60 -1.89
CA ASN A 210 3.92 -19.60 -2.67
C ASN A 210 4.69 -19.10 -3.90
N ARG A 211 6.01 -18.93 -3.82
CA ARG A 211 6.85 -18.37 -4.89
C ARG A 211 7.51 -19.46 -5.70
N VAL A 212 6.91 -19.76 -6.85
CA VAL A 212 7.38 -20.84 -7.72
C VAL A 212 7.62 -20.34 -9.15
N PHE A 213 8.57 -20.96 -9.84
CA PHE A 213 8.81 -20.70 -11.25
C PHE A 213 7.60 -21.08 -12.11
N ALA A 214 7.25 -20.22 -13.06
CA ALA A 214 6.17 -20.46 -14.02
C ALA A 214 6.44 -21.70 -14.91
N ALA A 215 7.71 -21.96 -15.20
CA ALA A 215 8.12 -22.99 -16.15
C ALA A 215 7.98 -24.42 -15.58
N ASN A 216 8.24 -24.62 -14.29
CA ASN A 216 8.36 -25.98 -13.72
C ASN A 216 7.77 -26.13 -12.31
N GLY A 217 7.25 -25.05 -11.70
CA GLY A 217 6.69 -25.08 -10.35
C GLY A 217 7.73 -25.25 -9.23
N ALA A 218 9.04 -25.19 -9.53
CA ALA A 218 10.08 -25.26 -8.51
C ALA A 218 10.10 -23.99 -7.64
N GLY A 219 10.44 -24.14 -6.35
CA GLY A 219 10.61 -23.05 -5.43
C GLY A 219 11.82 -22.16 -5.78
N THR A 220 11.79 -20.91 -5.35
CA THR A 220 12.81 -19.91 -5.72
C THR A 220 13.73 -19.50 -4.58
N PHE A 221 13.50 -19.99 -3.35
CA PHE A 221 14.27 -19.62 -2.15
C PHE A 221 15.79 -19.76 -2.32
N SER A 222 16.26 -20.92 -2.87
CA SER A 222 17.69 -21.17 -3.05
C SER A 222 18.34 -20.13 -3.96
N VAL A 223 17.66 -19.73 -5.04
CA VAL A 223 18.18 -18.75 -5.99
C VAL A 223 18.26 -17.36 -5.33
N VAL A 224 17.22 -16.98 -4.59
CA VAL A 224 17.20 -15.69 -3.85
C VAL A 224 18.36 -15.65 -2.84
N MET A 225 18.56 -16.71 -2.05
CA MET A 225 19.64 -16.77 -1.06
C MET A 225 21.03 -16.71 -1.69
N GLN A 226 21.24 -17.40 -2.80
CA GLN A 226 22.50 -17.32 -3.55
C GLN A 226 22.81 -15.90 -4.03
N ILE A 227 21.80 -15.17 -4.48
CA ILE A 227 21.98 -13.77 -4.89
C ILE A 227 22.30 -12.87 -3.69
N LEU A 228 21.63 -13.05 -2.56
CA LEU A 228 21.93 -12.30 -1.33
C LEU A 228 23.35 -12.58 -0.81
N GLU A 229 23.77 -13.83 -0.79
CA GLU A 229 25.15 -14.22 -0.43
C GLU A 229 26.18 -13.61 -1.39
N LYS A 230 25.86 -13.59 -2.68
CA LYS A 230 26.70 -12.96 -3.70
C LYS A 230 26.83 -11.46 -3.49
N ILE A 231 25.73 -10.77 -3.21
CA ILE A 231 25.75 -9.33 -2.90
C ILE A 231 26.62 -9.09 -1.66
N GLN A 232 26.40 -9.85 -0.59
CA GLN A 232 27.15 -9.73 0.65
C GLN A 232 28.66 -9.95 0.45
N THR A 233 29.05 -10.86 -0.44
CA THR A 233 30.44 -11.22 -0.68
C THR A 233 31.14 -10.27 -1.64
N GLN A 234 30.47 -9.87 -2.74
CA GLN A 234 31.09 -9.09 -3.80
C GLN A 234 30.88 -7.57 -3.65
N TYR A 235 29.80 -7.18 -3.00
CA TYR A 235 29.39 -5.76 -2.82
C TYR A 235 28.85 -5.54 -1.40
N PRO A 236 29.68 -5.74 -0.34
CA PRO A 236 29.19 -5.70 1.05
C PRO A 236 28.56 -4.34 1.42
N ASP A 237 29.03 -3.25 0.90
CA ASP A 237 28.49 -1.90 1.07
C ASP A 237 27.11 -1.73 0.39
N TYR A 238 26.83 -2.49 -0.65
CA TYR A 238 25.52 -2.47 -1.30
C TYR A 238 24.40 -3.06 -0.43
N MET A 239 24.74 -3.88 0.57
CA MET A 239 23.75 -4.45 1.50
C MET A 239 22.95 -3.39 2.25
N GLU A 240 23.48 -2.18 2.44
CA GLU A 240 22.76 -1.05 3.04
C GLU A 240 21.59 -0.56 2.16
N ARG A 241 21.63 -0.87 0.86
CA ARG A 241 20.58 -0.52 -0.11
C ARG A 241 19.68 -1.69 -0.48
N VAL A 242 19.85 -2.85 0.19
CA VAL A 242 19.04 -4.06 -0.01
C VAL A 242 17.98 -4.15 1.06
N HIS A 243 16.73 -4.19 0.64
CA HIS A 243 15.56 -4.30 1.52
C HIS A 243 14.84 -5.63 1.25
N ILE A 244 14.18 -6.15 2.25
CA ILE A 244 13.35 -7.36 2.13
C ILE A 244 11.88 -6.96 2.16
N ASN A 245 11.13 -7.46 1.18
CA ASN A 245 9.67 -7.38 1.16
C ASN A 245 9.09 -8.79 1.28
N ALA A 246 8.37 -9.05 2.37
CA ALA A 246 7.73 -10.31 2.67
C ALA A 246 6.20 -10.18 2.62
N VAL A 247 5.55 -11.14 1.97
CA VAL A 247 4.10 -11.29 2.05
C VAL A 247 3.79 -12.27 3.18
N ILE A 248 3.09 -11.79 4.20
CA ILE A 248 2.63 -12.60 5.33
C ILE A 248 1.29 -13.23 4.95
N ASP A 249 1.31 -14.54 4.73
CA ASP A 249 0.10 -15.34 4.58
C ASP A 249 -0.51 -15.60 5.97
N CYS A 250 -1.81 -15.37 6.13
CA CYS A 250 -2.52 -15.61 7.39
C CYS A 250 -2.40 -17.07 7.91
N LEU A 251 -2.06 -18.00 7.04
CA LEU A 251 -1.79 -19.40 7.40
C LEU A 251 -0.33 -19.65 7.84
N LEU A 252 0.52 -18.64 7.76
CA LEU A 252 1.96 -18.70 8.07
C LEU A 252 2.36 -17.58 9.04
N TYR A 253 1.50 -17.24 9.99
CA TYR A 253 1.84 -16.30 11.06
C TYR A 253 3.05 -16.81 11.84
N THR A 254 4.23 -16.40 11.42
CA THR A 254 5.50 -16.74 12.09
C THR A 254 5.90 -15.68 13.14
N SER A 255 5.23 -14.54 13.13
CA SER A 255 5.46 -13.47 14.11
C SER A 255 4.13 -12.99 14.67
N PRO A 256 3.97 -12.92 16.00
CA PRO A 256 2.78 -12.35 16.58
C PRO A 256 2.62 -10.90 16.16
N SER A 257 1.44 -10.53 15.70
CA SER A 257 1.07 -9.14 15.44
C SER A 257 1.18 -8.33 16.75
N PRO A 258 1.49 -7.04 16.70
CA PRO A 258 1.37 -6.18 17.88
C PRO A 258 0.00 -6.25 18.58
N ARG A 259 -1.07 -6.65 17.86
CA ARG A 259 -2.42 -6.88 18.41
C ARG A 259 -2.53 -8.18 19.21
N ASP A 260 -1.63 -9.14 18.98
CA ASP A 260 -1.62 -10.44 19.66
C ASP A 260 -0.84 -10.40 20.98
N ARG A 261 -0.32 -9.22 21.35
CA ARG A 261 0.43 -8.97 22.58
C ARG A 261 -0.42 -8.29 23.66
N GLY A 262 -1.75 -8.31 23.50
CA GLY A 262 -2.70 -7.76 24.46
C GLY A 262 -2.87 -8.58 25.72
#